data_67805fe71e3c31d0b78586ca1f88432c
#
_entry.id   67805fe71e3c31d0b78586ca1f88432c
#
_cell.length_a   1.000
_cell.length_b   1.000
_cell.length_c   1.000
_cell.angle_alpha   90.00
_cell.angle_beta   90.00
_cell.angle_gamma   90.00
#
_symmetry.space_group_name_H-M   'P 1'
#
loop_
_entity.id
_entity.type
_entity.pdbx_description
1 polymer ?
#
loop_
_entity_poly.entity_id
_entity_poly.type
_entity_poly.pdbx_seq_one_letter_code
_entity_poly.pdbx_strand_id
1 'polypeptide(L)'
;MNYLNSKTIKTFALLMLTTGVLSSCKKDKEPNVDAPTHYYKLERVENFAPAVADATSFYFNFETKKEVAATQVKSTDWDLAFGGSMVCALSGNNGTDEANYGVGSSAKGGVLVLEKSFDQVTDVPVDADFQTGKNLIGLDKTGAFATTTGWLLYDHYGTIRGEGKDDKKSVAYAMSENRTVVVRTANGDYAKIKMISCYKDLFTADKWYKDSPKMFFTFEYVVVPKGSTKFEIK
;
A
#
# COMPACT_ATOMS: atom_id res chain seq x y z
N MET A 1 56.60 4.34 75.68
CA MET A 1 57.12 5.68 76.07
C MET A 1 56.17 6.73 75.48
N ASN A 2 55.39 7.27 76.41
CA ASN A 2 55.00 8.68 76.55
C ASN A 2 54.39 9.40 75.35
N TYR A 3 53.30 10.16 75.36
CA TYR A 3 52.41 10.77 76.37
C TYR A 3 51.25 11.36 75.59
N LEU A 4 50.07 11.11 76.01
CA LEU A 4 48.96 12.02 76.43
C LEU A 4 49.03 13.51 76.04
N ASN A 5 47.97 14.04 75.47
CA ASN A 5 47.05 15.06 76.05
C ASN A 5 46.03 15.49 74.98
N SER A 6 44.77 15.31 75.19
CA SER A 6 43.74 15.97 75.98
C SER A 6 43.39 17.41 75.58
N LYS A 7 42.07 17.59 75.45
CA LYS A 7 41.22 18.81 75.48
C LYS A 7 40.95 19.47 74.13
N THR A 8 39.77 19.92 73.77
CA THR A 8 38.57 20.30 74.53
C THR A 8 37.41 20.47 73.54
N ILE A 9 36.23 20.19 74.00
CA ILE A 9 34.90 20.40 73.46
C ILE A 9 34.67 21.87 73.08
N LYS A 10 34.09 22.12 71.90
CA LYS A 10 33.13 23.24 71.69
C LYS A 10 32.04 22.84 70.70
N THR A 11 30.85 22.69 71.24
CA THR A 11 29.57 22.55 70.58
C THR A 11 29.27 23.79 69.74
N PHE A 12 29.05 23.59 68.45
CA PHE A 12 28.39 24.58 67.62
C PHE A 12 27.25 23.89 66.88
N ALA A 13 26.05 24.17 67.29
CA ALA A 13 24.86 23.82 66.60
C ALA A 13 24.76 24.69 65.33
N LEU A 14 24.88 24.09 64.16
CA LEU A 14 24.65 24.77 62.91
C LEU A 14 23.38 24.20 62.28
N LEU A 15 22.37 25.00 62.30
CA LEU A 15 21.04 24.78 61.67
C LEU A 15 21.21 24.67 60.19
N MET A 16 21.19 23.44 59.61
CA MET A 16 21.13 23.24 58.17
C MET A 16 19.71 23.42 57.63
N LEU A 17 19.54 24.55 56.98
CA LEU A 17 18.35 24.86 56.16
C LEU A 17 18.43 23.98 54.88
N THR A 18 17.65 22.91 54.83
CA THR A 18 17.52 22.09 53.60
C THR A 18 16.61 22.80 52.61
N THR A 19 17.25 23.51 51.66
CA THR A 19 16.55 23.96 50.46
C THR A 19 16.29 22.75 49.58
N GLY A 20 15.06 22.29 49.57
CA GLY A 20 14.57 21.29 48.63
C GLY A 20 14.64 21.84 47.18
N VAL A 21 15.60 21.37 46.43
CA VAL A 21 15.61 21.59 44.99
C VAL A 21 14.55 20.67 44.37
N LEU A 22 13.37 21.20 44.10
CA LEU A 22 12.41 20.54 43.21
C LEU A 22 13.00 20.50 41.82
N SER A 23 13.67 19.40 41.51
CA SER A 23 14.04 19.06 40.12
C SER A 23 12.74 18.79 39.34
N SER A 24 12.21 19.83 38.72
CA SER A 24 11.18 19.72 37.72
C SER A 24 11.80 19.01 36.52
N CYS A 25 11.57 17.69 36.41
CA CYS A 25 11.75 16.98 35.15
C CYS A 25 10.81 17.62 34.15
N LYS A 26 11.32 18.57 33.35
CA LYS A 26 10.72 18.87 32.06
C LYS A 26 10.77 17.55 31.30
N LYS A 27 9.62 16.93 31.05
CA LYS A 27 9.48 15.97 29.98
C LYS A 27 9.91 16.71 28.72
N ASP A 28 11.11 16.44 28.26
CA ASP A 28 11.50 16.79 26.90
C ASP A 28 10.44 16.14 26.03
N LYS A 29 9.66 16.97 25.34
CA LYS A 29 8.78 16.49 24.26
C LYS A 29 9.75 15.85 23.28
N GLU A 30 9.67 14.54 23.12
CA GLU A 30 10.30 13.88 21.99
C GLU A 30 9.95 14.70 20.75
N PRO A 31 10.93 14.96 19.85
CA PRO A 31 10.63 15.64 18.62
C PRO A 31 9.49 14.88 17.96
N ASN A 32 8.38 15.55 17.72
CA ASN A 32 7.28 15.01 16.95
C ASN A 32 7.85 14.75 15.55
N VAL A 33 8.35 13.52 15.34
CA VAL A 33 8.71 13.07 14.00
C VAL A 33 7.37 12.93 13.32
N ASP A 34 6.98 13.95 12.56
CA ASP A 34 5.78 13.92 11.74
C ASP A 34 5.80 12.60 10.97
N ALA A 35 4.77 11.78 11.18
CA ALA A 35 4.62 10.53 10.46
C ALA A 35 4.74 10.84 8.97
N PRO A 36 5.44 10.01 8.16
CA PRO A 36 5.60 10.24 6.74
C PRO A 36 4.28 10.66 6.12
N THR A 37 4.30 11.74 5.35
CA THR A 37 3.10 12.49 4.92
C THR A 37 2.15 11.71 4.01
N HIS A 38 2.52 10.48 3.59
CA HIS A 38 1.72 9.63 2.71
C HIS A 38 0.75 8.67 3.43
N TYR A 39 0.89 8.47 4.77
CA TYR A 39 -0.01 7.60 5.52
C TYR A 39 -1.37 8.26 5.80
N TYR A 40 -2.41 7.43 5.90
CA TYR A 40 -3.77 7.79 6.30
C TYR A 40 -4.47 8.77 5.36
N LYS A 41 -3.93 9.05 4.18
CA LYS A 41 -4.52 9.94 3.18
C LYS A 41 -5.12 9.13 2.04
N LEU A 42 -6.30 9.53 1.63
CA LEU A 42 -6.88 9.05 0.38
C LEU A 42 -6.15 9.75 -0.77
N GLU A 43 -5.41 8.96 -1.53
CA GLU A 43 -4.65 9.41 -2.68
C GLU A 43 -5.30 8.90 -3.96
N ARG A 44 -5.18 9.67 -5.05
CA ARG A 44 -5.68 9.30 -6.37
C ARG A 44 -4.56 9.38 -7.39
N VAL A 45 -4.49 8.38 -8.24
CA VAL A 45 -3.62 8.32 -9.41
C VAL A 45 -4.50 8.15 -10.63
N GLU A 46 -4.27 8.97 -11.65
CA GLU A 46 -5.04 8.91 -12.90
C GLU A 46 -4.13 8.57 -14.07
N ASN A 47 -4.66 7.74 -14.97
CA ASN A 47 -4.01 7.38 -16.22
C ASN A 47 -2.57 6.83 -16.04
N PHE A 48 -2.32 6.08 -14.96
CA PHE A 48 -1.05 5.42 -14.76
C PHE A 48 -0.83 4.37 -15.86
N ALA A 49 0.19 4.55 -16.64
CA ALA A 49 0.54 3.71 -17.78
C ALA A 49 2.07 3.56 -17.85
N PRO A 50 2.57 2.49 -18.47
CA PRO A 50 4.01 2.29 -18.57
C PRO A 50 4.67 3.41 -19.38
N ALA A 51 5.83 3.89 -18.91
CA ALA A 51 6.63 4.89 -19.61
C ALA A 51 7.19 4.35 -20.94
N VAL A 52 7.37 3.03 -21.02
CA VAL A 52 7.82 2.35 -22.25
C VAL A 52 6.61 1.70 -22.91
N ALA A 53 6.33 2.08 -24.15
CA ALA A 53 5.31 1.42 -24.95
C ALA A 53 5.62 -0.09 -25.06
N ASP A 54 4.56 -0.92 -25.07
CA ASP A 54 4.65 -2.37 -25.16
C ASP A 54 5.34 -3.07 -23.97
N ALA A 55 5.49 -2.37 -22.81
CA ALA A 55 5.96 -3.00 -21.58
C ALA A 55 5.02 -4.15 -21.18
N THR A 56 5.59 -5.31 -20.86
CA THR A 56 4.85 -6.48 -20.38
C THR A 56 4.60 -6.44 -18.88
N SER A 57 5.28 -5.54 -18.18
CA SER A 57 5.08 -5.22 -16.77
C SER A 57 5.66 -3.84 -16.44
N PHE A 58 5.08 -3.16 -15.45
CA PHE A 58 5.58 -1.90 -14.91
C PHE A 58 5.22 -1.79 -13.44
N TYR A 59 5.89 -0.92 -12.71
CA TYR A 59 5.99 -0.97 -11.25
C TYR A 59 5.64 0.38 -10.65
N PHE A 60 4.87 0.39 -9.59
CA PHE A 60 4.38 1.58 -8.88
C PHE A 60 4.88 1.62 -7.44
N ASN A 61 5.24 2.80 -6.97
CA ASN A 61 5.55 3.08 -5.58
C ASN A 61 4.47 3.98 -4.97
N PHE A 62 3.88 3.57 -3.84
CA PHE A 62 2.76 4.29 -3.21
C PHE A 62 3.19 5.60 -2.56
N GLU A 63 4.41 5.70 -2.05
CA GLU A 63 4.91 6.91 -1.40
C GLU A 63 5.20 8.01 -2.42
N THR A 64 5.96 7.67 -3.47
CA THR A 64 6.37 8.64 -4.51
C THR A 64 5.29 8.89 -5.55
N LYS A 65 4.29 8.01 -5.66
CA LYS A 65 3.21 8.01 -6.67
C LYS A 65 3.72 7.95 -8.11
N LYS A 66 4.85 7.26 -8.32
CA LYS A 66 5.54 7.19 -9.60
C LYS A 66 5.81 5.76 -10.04
N GLU A 67 6.03 5.63 -11.34
CA GLU A 67 6.61 4.42 -11.91
C GLU A 67 8.07 4.27 -11.44
N VAL A 68 8.43 3.03 -11.12
CA VAL A 68 9.80 2.62 -10.81
C VAL A 68 10.38 1.91 -12.03
N ALA A 69 11.59 2.30 -12.43
CA ALA A 69 12.23 1.75 -13.62
C ALA A 69 12.43 0.23 -13.53
N ALA A 70 12.24 -0.49 -14.62
CA ALA A 70 12.42 -1.95 -14.68
C ALA A 70 13.81 -2.42 -14.26
N THR A 71 14.84 -1.57 -14.38
CA THR A 71 16.19 -1.84 -13.87
C THR A 71 16.26 -1.96 -12.34
N GLN A 72 15.27 -1.43 -11.62
CA GLN A 72 15.15 -1.48 -10.16
C GLN A 72 14.18 -2.58 -9.68
N VAL A 73 13.78 -3.50 -10.54
CA VAL A 73 12.81 -4.56 -10.20
C VAL A 73 13.26 -5.45 -9.02
N LYS A 74 14.58 -5.57 -8.80
CA LYS A 74 15.17 -6.35 -7.68
C LYS A 74 15.43 -5.51 -6.42
N SER A 75 14.79 -4.36 -6.29
CA SER A 75 14.88 -3.49 -5.12
C SER A 75 13.57 -3.52 -4.30
N THR A 76 13.55 -2.77 -3.20
CA THR A 76 12.34 -2.48 -2.40
C THR A 76 11.65 -1.18 -2.83
N ASP A 77 12.05 -0.57 -3.94
CA ASP A 77 11.59 0.76 -4.34
C ASP A 77 10.19 0.75 -4.98
N TRP A 78 9.62 -0.42 -5.27
CA TRP A 78 8.27 -0.55 -5.80
C TRP A 78 7.40 -1.45 -4.90
N ASP A 79 6.09 -1.25 -4.94
CA ASP A 79 5.12 -1.93 -4.09
C ASP A 79 4.12 -2.76 -4.87
N LEU A 80 3.68 -2.26 -6.03
CA LEU A 80 2.65 -2.85 -6.87
C LEU A 80 3.17 -2.96 -8.31
N ALA A 81 3.08 -4.15 -8.88
CA ALA A 81 3.33 -4.38 -10.31
C ALA A 81 2.00 -4.58 -11.05
N PHE A 82 1.97 -4.05 -12.25
CA PHE A 82 0.98 -4.35 -13.29
C PHE A 82 1.66 -5.21 -14.35
N GLY A 83 1.04 -6.33 -14.71
CA GLY A 83 1.64 -7.27 -15.66
C GLY A 83 0.64 -8.26 -16.26
N GLY A 84 1.13 -9.31 -16.88
CA GLY A 84 0.31 -10.34 -17.49
C GLY A 84 -0.47 -9.89 -18.72
N SER A 85 -1.53 -10.63 -19.05
CA SER A 85 -2.41 -10.28 -20.16
C SER A 85 -3.04 -8.91 -19.93
N MET A 86 -3.04 -8.07 -20.94
CA MET A 86 -3.53 -6.69 -20.88
C MET A 86 -2.85 -5.84 -19.76
N VAL A 87 -1.66 -6.24 -19.29
CA VAL A 87 -0.93 -5.67 -18.16
C VAL A 87 -1.81 -5.28 -16.95
N CYS A 88 -2.94 -5.97 -16.79
CA CYS A 88 -3.95 -5.68 -15.77
C CYS A 88 -3.83 -6.55 -14.52
N ALA A 89 -2.96 -7.55 -14.53
CA ALA A 89 -2.77 -8.44 -13.40
C ALA A 89 -1.79 -7.83 -12.39
N LEU A 90 -2.21 -7.75 -11.14
CA LEU A 90 -1.51 -7.11 -10.04
C LEU A 90 -0.65 -8.11 -9.28
N SER A 91 0.48 -7.63 -8.76
CA SER A 91 1.40 -8.38 -7.89
C SER A 91 2.04 -7.46 -6.86
N GLY A 92 2.21 -7.93 -5.63
CA GLY A 92 3.04 -7.25 -4.64
C GLY A 92 4.52 -7.56 -4.85
N ASN A 93 5.40 -6.71 -4.35
CA ASN A 93 6.86 -6.92 -4.41
C ASN A 93 7.32 -7.93 -3.35
N ASN A 94 7.77 -9.10 -3.78
CA ASN A 94 8.25 -10.14 -2.87
C ASN A 94 9.61 -10.70 -3.31
N GLY A 95 10.58 -10.66 -2.38
CA GLY A 95 11.93 -11.10 -2.67
C GLY A 95 12.19 -12.60 -2.47
N THR A 96 11.28 -13.31 -1.81
CA THR A 96 11.45 -14.73 -1.45
C THR A 96 10.71 -15.71 -2.35
N ASP A 97 9.66 -15.25 -3.04
CA ASP A 97 8.89 -16.08 -3.96
C ASP A 97 9.59 -16.11 -5.33
N GLU A 98 10.00 -17.31 -5.75
CA GLU A 98 10.74 -17.52 -7.01
C GLU A 98 9.96 -17.10 -8.26
N ALA A 99 8.63 -17.11 -8.20
CA ALA A 99 7.77 -16.67 -9.28
C ALA A 99 7.57 -15.16 -9.34
N ASN A 100 7.97 -14.40 -8.28
CA ASN A 100 7.73 -12.96 -8.19
C ASN A 100 8.70 -12.13 -9.04
N TYR A 101 8.27 -10.97 -9.51
CA TYR A 101 9.13 -9.99 -10.19
C TYR A 101 10.31 -9.54 -9.31
N GLY A 102 10.08 -9.36 -8.00
CA GLY A 102 11.06 -8.88 -7.02
C GLY A 102 12.00 -9.95 -6.46
N VAL A 103 11.95 -11.19 -6.96
CA VAL A 103 12.77 -12.31 -6.45
C VAL A 103 14.25 -11.93 -6.31
N GLY A 104 14.83 -12.23 -5.14
CA GLY A 104 16.22 -11.90 -4.80
C GLY A 104 16.39 -10.54 -4.10
N SER A 105 15.32 -9.73 -3.95
CA SER A 105 15.31 -8.54 -3.10
C SER A 105 15.01 -8.89 -1.64
N SER A 106 15.03 -7.88 -0.76
CA SER A 106 14.57 -8.01 0.63
C SER A 106 13.09 -7.68 0.83
N ALA A 107 12.35 -7.44 -0.26
CA ALA A 107 10.94 -7.06 -0.23
C ALA A 107 10.06 -8.16 0.39
N LYS A 108 9.04 -7.76 1.15
CA LYS A 108 8.10 -8.63 1.88
C LYS A 108 6.66 -8.52 1.41
N GLY A 109 6.44 -7.90 0.26
CA GLY A 109 5.12 -7.58 -0.24
C GLY A 109 4.29 -8.79 -0.65
N GLY A 110 3.04 -8.50 -0.93
CA GLY A 110 2.04 -9.45 -1.39
C GLY A 110 0.76 -8.74 -1.78
N VAL A 111 -0.17 -9.45 -2.38
CA VAL A 111 -1.42 -8.88 -2.88
C VAL A 111 -2.60 -9.78 -2.54
N LEU A 112 -3.76 -9.17 -2.29
CA LEU A 112 -5.02 -9.85 -1.98
C LEU A 112 -6.17 -9.09 -2.63
N VAL A 113 -7.20 -9.79 -3.10
CA VAL A 113 -8.47 -9.17 -3.52
C VAL A 113 -9.59 -9.61 -2.59
N LEU A 114 -10.40 -8.65 -2.15
CA LEU A 114 -11.56 -8.88 -1.32
C LEU A 114 -12.84 -8.60 -2.12
N GLU A 115 -13.84 -9.49 -2.01
CA GLU A 115 -15.17 -9.33 -2.60
C GLU A 115 -16.03 -8.36 -1.75
N LYS A 116 -15.50 -7.13 -1.57
CA LYS A 116 -16.09 -6.02 -0.79
C LYS A 116 -15.77 -4.70 -1.47
N SER A 117 -16.63 -3.71 -1.32
CA SER A 117 -16.31 -2.33 -1.73
C SER A 117 -15.21 -1.72 -0.86
N PHE A 118 -14.55 -0.68 -1.36
CA PHE A 118 -13.46 0.00 -0.67
C PHE A 118 -13.83 0.45 0.75
N ASP A 119 -15.02 0.99 0.95
CA ASP A 119 -15.46 1.49 2.25
C ASP A 119 -15.80 0.37 3.25
N GLN A 120 -16.18 -0.82 2.76
CA GLN A 120 -16.45 -1.99 3.59
C GLN A 120 -15.18 -2.68 4.09
N VAL A 121 -14.03 -2.40 3.50
CA VAL A 121 -12.73 -2.94 3.96
C VAL A 121 -12.15 -2.00 4.99
N THR A 122 -12.41 -2.27 6.25
CA THR A 122 -11.93 -1.47 7.40
C THR A 122 -10.75 -2.09 8.12
N ASP A 123 -10.62 -3.41 8.07
CA ASP A 123 -9.57 -4.16 8.72
C ASP A 123 -8.41 -4.48 7.77
N VAL A 124 -7.20 -4.43 8.29
CA VAL A 124 -6.02 -4.92 7.58
C VAL A 124 -6.04 -6.46 7.66
N PRO A 125 -5.99 -7.18 6.51
CA PRO A 125 -5.90 -8.63 6.49
C PRO A 125 -4.65 -9.14 7.19
N VAL A 126 -4.69 -10.38 7.69
CA VAL A 126 -3.50 -11.01 8.27
C VAL A 126 -2.48 -11.36 7.19
N ASP A 127 -1.20 -11.32 7.53
CA ASP A 127 -0.09 -11.51 6.59
C ASP A 127 -0.16 -12.83 5.80
N ALA A 128 -0.72 -13.87 6.38
CA ALA A 128 -0.86 -15.18 5.75
C ALA A 128 -1.86 -15.21 4.57
N ASP A 129 -2.75 -14.23 4.46
CA ASP A 129 -3.75 -14.16 3.39
C ASP A 129 -3.18 -13.58 2.09
N PHE A 130 -2.02 -12.90 2.16
CA PHE A 130 -1.42 -12.27 0.98
C PHE A 130 -0.72 -13.30 0.09
N GLN A 131 -1.02 -13.23 -1.20
CA GLN A 131 -0.35 -14.00 -2.24
C GLN A 131 0.92 -13.28 -2.70
N THR A 132 1.98 -14.02 -2.97
CA THR A 132 3.32 -13.46 -3.21
C THR A 132 3.85 -13.64 -4.64
N GLY A 133 3.25 -14.47 -5.47
CA GLY A 133 3.62 -14.68 -6.88
C GLY A 133 3.46 -13.45 -7.76
N LYS A 134 3.53 -13.64 -9.08
CA LYS A 134 3.28 -12.58 -10.07
C LYS A 134 1.96 -12.80 -10.82
N ASN A 135 1.39 -11.71 -11.34
CA ASN A 135 0.17 -11.71 -12.18
C ASN A 135 -1.02 -12.40 -11.52
N LEU A 136 -1.25 -12.13 -10.25
CA LEU A 136 -2.20 -12.87 -9.41
C LEU A 136 -3.64 -12.35 -9.53
N ILE A 137 -3.84 -11.02 -9.51
CA ILE A 137 -5.16 -10.40 -9.41
C ILE A 137 -5.42 -9.54 -10.64
N GLY A 138 -6.05 -10.11 -11.64
CA GLY A 138 -6.33 -9.45 -12.92
C GLY A 138 -7.81 -9.53 -13.29
N LEU A 139 -8.10 -10.31 -14.34
CA LEU A 139 -9.47 -10.55 -14.79
C LEU A 139 -10.27 -11.31 -13.73
N ASP A 140 -11.54 -10.97 -13.60
CA ASP A 140 -12.47 -11.59 -12.65
C ASP A 140 -13.26 -12.75 -13.28
N LYS A 141 -13.49 -13.80 -12.50
CA LYS A 141 -14.25 -15.02 -12.86
C LYS A 141 -15.69 -14.76 -13.37
N THR A 142 -16.25 -13.59 -13.09
CA THR A 142 -17.58 -13.21 -13.59
C THR A 142 -17.56 -12.69 -15.03
N GLY A 143 -16.37 -12.46 -15.60
CA GLY A 143 -16.15 -12.11 -17.00
C GLY A 143 -15.56 -13.26 -17.81
N ALA A 144 -15.07 -12.94 -19.00
CA ALA A 144 -14.41 -13.91 -19.87
C ALA A 144 -12.93 -14.11 -19.49
N PHE A 145 -12.43 -15.33 -19.78
CA PHE A 145 -11.00 -15.72 -19.71
C PHE A 145 -10.39 -15.78 -18.30
N ALA A 146 -11.21 -15.76 -17.24
CA ALA A 146 -10.71 -15.91 -15.88
C ALA A 146 -11.52 -16.96 -15.10
N THR A 147 -10.86 -17.60 -14.13
CA THR A 147 -11.45 -18.60 -13.24
C THR A 147 -11.38 -18.21 -11.77
N THR A 148 -10.65 -17.14 -11.45
CA THR A 148 -10.41 -16.64 -10.10
C THR A 148 -11.03 -15.26 -9.89
N THR A 149 -11.18 -14.86 -8.63
CA THR A 149 -11.59 -13.50 -8.29
C THR A 149 -10.51 -12.51 -8.74
N GLY A 150 -10.91 -11.49 -9.47
CA GLY A 150 -10.06 -10.40 -9.93
C GLY A 150 -10.68 -9.04 -9.65
N TRP A 151 -10.10 -7.98 -10.15
CA TRP A 151 -10.62 -6.62 -10.02
C TRP A 151 -11.30 -6.11 -11.29
N LEU A 152 -11.11 -6.81 -12.44
CA LEU A 152 -11.49 -6.36 -13.78
C LEU A 152 -12.37 -7.41 -14.47
N LEU A 153 -13.65 -7.11 -14.67
CA LEU A 153 -14.55 -7.93 -15.46
C LEU A 153 -14.33 -7.65 -16.95
N TYR A 154 -13.96 -8.66 -17.74
CA TYR A 154 -13.85 -8.54 -19.19
C TYR A 154 -15.12 -9.07 -19.87
N ASP A 155 -15.93 -8.18 -20.45
CA ASP A 155 -17.15 -8.50 -21.16
C ASP A 155 -16.88 -8.72 -22.66
N HIS A 156 -16.37 -9.90 -22.98
CA HIS A 156 -15.95 -10.22 -24.35
C HIS A 156 -17.08 -10.09 -25.38
N TYR A 157 -18.27 -10.52 -25.03
CA TYR A 157 -19.42 -10.49 -25.92
C TYR A 157 -20.34 -9.28 -25.74
N GLY A 158 -20.10 -8.43 -24.78
CA GLY A 158 -20.94 -7.28 -24.43
C GLY A 158 -22.27 -7.67 -23.79
N THR A 159 -22.41 -8.89 -23.27
CA THR A 159 -23.68 -9.42 -22.75
C THR A 159 -23.77 -9.41 -21.23
N ILE A 160 -22.69 -9.13 -20.51
CA ILE A 160 -22.67 -9.12 -19.04
C ILE A 160 -23.05 -7.72 -18.51
N ARG A 161 -22.40 -6.68 -19.03
CA ARG A 161 -22.64 -5.27 -18.67
C ARG A 161 -22.96 -4.38 -19.87
N GLY A 162 -22.74 -4.89 -21.08
CA GLY A 162 -22.89 -4.14 -22.34
C GLY A 162 -24.29 -4.24 -22.97
N GLU A 163 -25.25 -4.95 -22.34
CA GLU A 163 -26.63 -5.09 -22.83
C GLU A 163 -26.73 -5.64 -24.26
N GLY A 164 -25.71 -6.36 -24.73
CA GLY A 164 -25.63 -6.90 -26.09
C GLY A 164 -25.25 -5.88 -27.17
N LYS A 165 -24.94 -4.63 -26.80
CA LYS A 165 -24.55 -3.59 -27.75
C LYS A 165 -23.19 -3.88 -28.37
N ASP A 166 -23.04 -3.67 -29.67
CA ASP A 166 -21.82 -4.00 -30.42
C ASP A 166 -20.61 -3.17 -29.97
N ASP A 167 -20.81 -1.89 -29.66
CA ASP A 167 -19.77 -0.99 -29.16
C ASP A 167 -19.34 -1.26 -27.70
N LYS A 168 -20.07 -2.13 -27.00
CA LYS A 168 -19.76 -2.60 -25.64
C LYS A 168 -19.13 -4.00 -25.61
N LYS A 169 -18.89 -4.63 -26.75
CA LYS A 169 -18.10 -5.87 -26.83
C LYS A 169 -16.64 -5.62 -26.50
N SER A 170 -16.00 -6.58 -25.85
CA SER A 170 -14.58 -6.50 -25.45
C SER A 170 -14.27 -5.30 -24.53
N VAL A 171 -15.23 -4.89 -23.74
CA VAL A 171 -15.06 -3.85 -22.73
C VAL A 171 -14.61 -4.48 -21.42
N ALA A 172 -13.64 -3.84 -20.76
CA ALA A 172 -13.14 -4.21 -19.45
C ALA A 172 -13.75 -3.29 -18.39
N TYR A 173 -14.44 -3.84 -17.42
CA TYR A 173 -15.14 -3.09 -16.37
C TYR A 173 -14.41 -3.24 -15.04
N ALA A 174 -13.86 -2.15 -14.51
CA ALA A 174 -13.37 -2.13 -13.14
C ALA A 174 -14.55 -2.37 -12.16
N MET A 175 -14.33 -3.25 -11.18
CA MET A 175 -15.39 -3.73 -10.27
C MET A 175 -15.30 -3.03 -8.90
N SER A 176 -15.09 -1.73 -8.90
CA SER A 176 -14.86 -0.94 -7.66
C SER A 176 -16.02 -0.98 -6.67
N GLU A 177 -17.22 -1.33 -7.14
CA GLU A 177 -18.43 -1.45 -6.32
C GLU A 177 -18.39 -2.66 -5.36
N ASN A 178 -17.60 -3.69 -5.69
CA ASN A 178 -17.56 -4.94 -4.93
C ASN A 178 -16.19 -5.64 -4.95
N ARG A 179 -15.12 -4.94 -5.34
CA ARG A 179 -13.74 -5.45 -5.31
C ARG A 179 -12.82 -4.40 -4.72
N THR A 180 -12.05 -4.80 -3.74
CA THR A 180 -10.96 -4.01 -3.15
C THR A 180 -9.69 -4.83 -3.22
N VAL A 181 -8.65 -4.24 -3.76
CA VAL A 181 -7.31 -4.84 -3.74
C VAL A 181 -6.59 -4.35 -2.48
N VAL A 182 -5.94 -5.26 -1.78
CA VAL A 182 -5.07 -4.92 -0.65
C VAL A 182 -3.66 -5.35 -0.99
N VAL A 183 -2.70 -4.47 -0.76
CA VAL A 183 -1.28 -4.72 -1.00
C VAL A 183 -0.54 -4.62 0.32
N ARG A 184 0.25 -5.62 0.67
CA ARG A 184 1.36 -5.46 1.60
C ARG A 184 2.53 -4.95 0.78
N THR A 185 3.08 -3.79 1.15
CA THR A 185 4.16 -3.11 0.41
C THR A 185 5.49 -3.86 0.54
N ALA A 186 6.48 -3.48 -0.23
CA ALA A 186 7.84 -4.02 -0.13
C ALA A 186 8.42 -3.94 1.29
N ASN A 187 8.10 -2.88 2.01
CA ASN A 187 8.60 -2.59 3.37
C ASN A 187 7.68 -3.15 4.48
N GLY A 188 6.51 -3.70 4.11
CA GLY A 188 5.57 -4.33 5.03
C GLY A 188 4.46 -3.41 5.54
N ASP A 189 4.28 -2.21 4.97
CA ASP A 189 3.09 -1.39 5.16
C ASP A 189 1.91 -1.99 4.40
N TYR A 190 0.70 -1.43 4.56
CA TYR A 190 -0.48 -1.94 3.89
C TYR A 190 -1.18 -0.84 3.11
N ALA A 191 -1.51 -1.12 1.86
CA ALA A 191 -2.31 -0.25 1.01
C ALA A 191 -3.65 -0.91 0.67
N LYS A 192 -4.75 -0.16 0.81
CA LYS A 192 -6.08 -0.54 0.35
C LYS A 192 -6.38 0.26 -0.92
N ILE A 193 -6.81 -0.42 -1.99
CA ILE A 193 -6.91 0.15 -3.34
C ILE A 193 -8.31 -0.08 -3.91
N LYS A 194 -8.88 0.99 -4.47
CA LYS A 194 -10.08 0.99 -5.30
C LYS A 194 -9.66 1.21 -6.75
N MET A 195 -9.72 0.17 -7.58
CA MET A 195 -9.48 0.29 -9.01
C MET A 195 -10.69 0.94 -9.68
N ILE A 196 -10.51 2.06 -10.36
CA ILE A 196 -11.60 2.88 -10.93
C ILE A 196 -11.75 2.63 -12.41
N SER A 197 -10.65 2.62 -13.16
CA SER A 197 -10.67 2.49 -14.62
C SER A 197 -9.35 1.92 -15.15
N CYS A 198 -9.40 1.32 -16.34
CA CYS A 198 -8.23 1.03 -17.15
C CYS A 198 -8.22 1.80 -18.48
N TYR A 199 -9.03 2.84 -18.60
CA TYR A 199 -9.20 3.63 -19.83
C TYR A 199 -8.66 5.04 -19.66
N LYS A 200 -8.06 5.58 -20.72
CA LYS A 200 -7.52 6.94 -20.74
C LYS A 200 -8.65 7.98 -20.61
N ASP A 201 -8.59 8.81 -19.56
CA ASP A 201 -9.50 9.93 -19.29
C ASP A 201 -10.99 9.55 -19.19
N LEU A 202 -11.29 8.25 -19.00
CA LEU A 202 -12.65 7.73 -18.90
C LEU A 202 -12.82 6.98 -17.56
N PHE A 203 -13.56 7.57 -16.62
CA PHE A 203 -13.62 7.10 -15.23
C PHE A 203 -14.95 6.42 -14.86
N THR A 204 -15.92 6.35 -15.78
CA THR A 204 -17.24 5.80 -15.53
C THR A 204 -17.66 4.81 -16.63
N ALA A 205 -18.37 3.75 -16.26
CA ALA A 205 -18.67 2.60 -17.11
C ALA A 205 -19.51 2.94 -18.37
N ASP A 206 -20.33 3.97 -18.31
CA ASP A 206 -21.12 4.47 -19.43
C ASP A 206 -20.25 4.95 -20.60
N LYS A 207 -19.03 5.43 -20.31
CA LYS A 207 -18.06 5.96 -21.27
C LYS A 207 -17.07 4.93 -21.81
N TRP A 208 -17.10 3.69 -21.34
CA TRP A 208 -16.17 2.66 -21.81
C TRP A 208 -16.73 1.92 -23.02
N TYR A 209 -15.96 1.90 -24.08
CA TYR A 209 -16.31 1.29 -25.36
C TYR A 209 -15.18 0.38 -25.85
N LYS A 210 -15.47 -0.51 -26.82
CA LYS A 210 -14.48 -1.45 -27.38
C LYS A 210 -13.21 -0.76 -27.89
N ASP A 211 -13.38 0.41 -28.51
CA ASP A 211 -12.28 1.16 -29.15
C ASP A 211 -11.66 2.23 -28.23
N SER A 212 -12.12 2.36 -26.96
CA SER A 212 -11.53 3.28 -26.01
C SER A 212 -10.07 2.87 -25.69
N PRO A 213 -9.12 3.83 -25.63
CA PRO A 213 -7.73 3.54 -25.28
C PRO A 213 -7.62 2.90 -23.90
N LYS A 214 -7.04 1.70 -23.83
CA LYS A 214 -6.88 0.88 -22.62
C LYS A 214 -5.45 0.95 -22.08
N MET A 215 -5.22 0.35 -20.91
CA MET A 215 -3.97 0.27 -20.17
C MET A 215 -3.53 1.61 -19.58
N PHE A 216 -4.51 2.43 -19.20
CA PHE A 216 -4.36 3.67 -18.44
C PHE A 216 -5.11 3.50 -17.11
N PHE A 217 -4.38 3.09 -16.07
CA PHE A 217 -5.00 2.70 -14.80
C PHE A 217 -5.26 3.91 -13.93
N THR A 218 -6.51 4.05 -13.51
CA THR A 218 -6.92 5.05 -12.51
C THR A 218 -7.38 4.33 -11.27
N PHE A 219 -6.86 4.73 -10.11
CA PHE A 219 -7.18 4.12 -8.82
C PHE A 219 -7.04 5.11 -7.66
N GLU A 220 -7.78 4.84 -6.59
CA GLU A 220 -7.66 5.51 -5.30
C GLU A 220 -7.08 4.52 -4.28
N TYR A 221 -6.30 5.03 -3.33
CA TYR A 221 -5.73 4.20 -2.28
C TYR A 221 -5.48 4.95 -0.99
N VAL A 222 -5.36 4.21 0.09
CA VAL A 222 -4.85 4.69 1.37
C VAL A 222 -3.76 3.74 1.85
N VAL A 223 -2.66 4.30 2.37
CA VAL A 223 -1.56 3.53 2.99
C VAL A 223 -1.63 3.69 4.50
N VAL A 224 -1.46 2.60 5.21
CA VAL A 224 -1.29 2.58 6.67
C VAL A 224 0.01 1.87 7.02
N PRO A 225 0.72 2.31 8.09
CA PRO A 225 2.01 1.74 8.43
C PRO A 225 1.93 0.29 8.88
N LYS A 226 3.02 -0.42 8.75
CA LYS A 226 3.22 -1.77 9.27
C LYS A 226 2.75 -1.89 10.72
N GLY A 227 2.04 -2.96 11.01
CA GLY A 227 1.46 -3.22 12.33
C GLY A 227 0.10 -2.56 12.56
N SER A 228 -0.40 -1.76 11.61
CA SER A 228 -1.78 -1.28 11.66
C SER A 228 -2.77 -2.44 11.54
N THR A 229 -3.86 -2.36 12.29
CA THR A 229 -4.97 -3.33 12.23
C THR A 229 -6.19 -2.80 11.49
N LYS A 230 -6.20 -1.49 11.20
CA LYS A 230 -7.31 -0.79 10.52
C LYS A 230 -6.80 0.09 9.39
N PHE A 231 -7.61 0.18 8.33
CA PHE A 231 -7.46 1.22 7.31
C PHE A 231 -8.23 2.46 7.76
N GLU A 232 -7.50 3.48 8.18
CA GLU A 232 -8.05 4.78 8.56
C GLU A 232 -7.69 5.82 7.50
N ILE A 233 -8.58 6.81 7.31
CA ILE A 233 -8.35 8.01 6.49
C ILE A 233 -8.45 9.20 7.42
N LYS A 234 -7.42 10.04 7.45
CA LYS A 234 -7.30 11.21 8.35
C LYS A 234 -7.08 12.49 7.57
#